data_ca90e71c8a103b9ca21518ac587db9f8
#
_entry.id   ca90e71c8a103b9ca21518ac587db9f8
#
_cell.length_a   1.000
_cell.length_b   1.000
_cell.length_c   1.000
_cell.angle_alpha   90.00
_cell.angle_beta   90.00
_cell.angle_gamma   90.00
#
_symmetry.space_group_name_H-M   'P 1'
#
loop_
_entity.id
_entity.type
_entity.pdbx_description
1 polymer ?
#
loop_
_entity_poly.entity_id
_entity_poly.type
_entity_poly.pdbx_seq_one_letter_code
_entity_poly.pdbx_strand_id
1 'polypeptide(L)'
;MSEQNINQLNNTTSPETDEISLNELIQKIKEWVAYLKTKWKIVFLAGVLGAAIGLVFALFQKPTYKAVLTFALEEEKGSGDGLGAAMGLASSFGIDLGSSGGGAFVGSNLVALMKSRLLVEKTLLNPVIVNGDTISLVEYYIQINELRDKWSEKSALKNIQFLPNADRSNFTLKQDSILNTIFLKITEQNSLEISQKDKKATISSIEVTNNNEIFAKFFCENLAKETSEFYIETKSKKSRLNVEILEKQTDSIREALNSAITGVASASDNVYNLNTALMVKRAPSTKKQVDVQANTAILTQLVAQLELSKVTLRKETPLIQVIDRPILPLEKDKVSKLKSLILGGFLAGFLTVLYLVFSSLYKKIVA
;
A
#
# COMPACT_ATOMS: atom_id res chain seq x y z
N MET A 1 -82.36 23.44 57.87
CA MET A 1 -82.82 22.36 57.12
C MET A 1 -82.14 22.51 55.73
N SER A 2 -81.32 21.66 55.25
CA SER A 2 -80.71 20.41 55.65
C SER A 2 -79.42 20.25 54.82
N GLU A 3 -78.30 20.18 55.54
CA GLU A 3 -77.11 19.59 54.98
C GLU A 3 -77.31 18.11 54.74
N GLN A 4 -77.14 17.62 53.57
CA GLN A 4 -76.74 16.24 53.26
C GLN A 4 -76.59 16.07 51.74
N ASN A 5 -75.48 15.41 51.32
CA ASN A 5 -75.18 14.89 49.99
C ASN A 5 -74.32 15.74 49.07
N ILE A 6 -73.04 15.85 49.47
CA ILE A 6 -71.95 15.90 48.51
C ILE A 6 -70.78 15.05 49.06
N ASN A 7 -70.89 13.74 48.93
CA ASN A 7 -69.81 12.82 49.19
C ASN A 7 -69.95 11.54 48.37
N GLN A 8 -69.97 11.64 47.10
CA GLN A 8 -69.65 10.51 46.20
C GLN A 8 -69.28 11.06 44.82
N LEU A 9 -68.05 11.20 44.54
CA LEU A 9 -67.46 11.21 43.20
C LEU A 9 -65.99 11.62 43.28
N ASN A 10 -65.14 10.74 43.82
CA ASN A 10 -63.75 10.77 43.55
C ASN A 10 -63.14 9.38 43.68
N ASN A 11 -63.54 8.49 42.80
CA ASN A 11 -62.74 7.31 42.43
C ASN A 11 -62.10 7.61 41.11
N THR A 12 -61.09 8.43 41.10
CA THR A 12 -60.10 8.48 40.03
C THR A 12 -59.16 7.34 40.27
N THR A 13 -59.39 6.25 39.52
CA THR A 13 -58.41 5.21 39.26
C THR A 13 -57.14 5.89 38.71
N SER A 14 -56.14 6.02 39.54
CA SER A 14 -54.78 6.30 39.09
C SER A 14 -54.33 5.17 38.16
N PRO A 15 -53.75 5.43 37.00
CA PRO A 15 -53.10 4.39 36.26
C PRO A 15 -51.95 3.85 37.13
N GLU A 16 -51.99 2.55 37.43
CA GLU A 16 -50.83 1.84 37.97
C GLU A 16 -49.65 2.06 37.01
N THR A 17 -48.84 3.03 37.31
CA THR A 17 -47.49 3.09 36.75
C THR A 17 -46.77 1.85 37.25
N ASP A 18 -46.44 0.93 36.35
CA ASP A 18 -45.51 -0.20 36.56
C ASP A 18 -44.10 0.32 36.90
N GLU A 19 -44.01 1.14 37.97
CA GLU A 19 -42.72 1.51 38.55
C GLU A 19 -42.27 0.34 39.41
N ILE A 20 -41.39 -0.51 38.81
CA ILE A 20 -40.72 -1.59 39.53
C ILE A 20 -39.95 -0.92 40.70
N SER A 21 -40.47 -1.15 41.92
CA SER A 21 -39.82 -0.62 43.12
C SER A 21 -38.39 -1.14 43.21
N LEU A 22 -37.46 -0.27 43.57
CA LEU A 22 -36.03 -0.60 43.77
C LEU A 22 -35.87 -1.85 44.70
N ASN A 23 -36.75 -1.96 45.68
CA ASN A 23 -36.81 -3.13 46.59
C ASN A 23 -37.20 -4.43 45.89
N GLU A 24 -38.14 -4.38 44.95
CA GLU A 24 -38.54 -5.58 44.17
C GLU A 24 -37.40 -6.02 43.22
N LEU A 25 -36.68 -5.05 42.64
CA LEU A 25 -35.49 -5.35 41.82
C LEU A 25 -34.39 -6.04 42.65
N ILE A 26 -34.13 -5.53 43.86
CA ILE A 26 -33.17 -6.15 44.79
C ILE A 26 -33.60 -7.54 45.22
N GLN A 27 -34.91 -7.76 45.48
CA GLN A 27 -35.43 -9.08 45.85
C GLN A 27 -35.29 -10.06 44.69
N LYS A 28 -35.68 -9.68 43.46
CA LYS A 28 -35.49 -10.49 42.25
C LYS A 28 -34.04 -10.88 42.02
N ILE A 29 -33.10 -9.94 42.21
CA ILE A 29 -31.65 -10.23 42.10
C ILE A 29 -31.22 -11.24 43.17
N LYS A 30 -31.67 -11.09 44.43
CA LYS A 30 -31.37 -12.05 45.52
C LYS A 30 -31.90 -13.46 45.20
N GLU A 31 -33.11 -13.57 44.64
CA GLU A 31 -33.68 -14.86 44.24
C GLU A 31 -32.85 -15.50 43.11
N TRP A 32 -32.42 -14.72 42.12
CA TRP A 32 -31.56 -15.22 41.03
C TRP A 32 -30.20 -15.69 41.55
N VAL A 33 -29.59 -14.92 42.45
CA VAL A 33 -28.31 -15.32 43.06
C VAL A 33 -28.49 -16.61 43.90
N ALA A 34 -29.59 -16.75 44.65
CA ALA A 34 -29.87 -17.99 45.42
C ALA A 34 -30.10 -19.18 44.47
N TYR A 35 -30.84 -18.99 43.38
CA TYR A 35 -31.03 -20.01 42.34
C TYR A 35 -29.73 -20.43 41.68
N LEU A 36 -28.87 -19.46 41.31
CA LEU A 36 -27.54 -19.73 40.72
C LEU A 36 -26.64 -20.46 41.68
N LYS A 37 -26.64 -20.13 42.99
CA LYS A 37 -25.93 -20.86 44.01
C LYS A 37 -26.38 -22.34 44.12
N THR A 38 -27.64 -22.61 43.94
CA THR A 38 -28.14 -24.00 43.92
C THR A 38 -27.69 -24.75 42.65
N LYS A 39 -27.51 -24.06 41.55
CA LYS A 39 -27.09 -24.61 40.23
C LYS A 39 -25.61 -24.42 39.92
N TRP A 40 -24.80 -24.01 40.91
CA TRP A 40 -23.38 -23.68 40.73
C TRP A 40 -22.57 -24.81 40.06
N LYS A 41 -22.92 -26.09 40.32
CA LYS A 41 -22.29 -27.25 39.69
C LYS A 41 -22.44 -27.27 38.18
N ILE A 42 -23.62 -26.84 37.67
CA ILE A 42 -23.91 -26.78 36.24
C ILE A 42 -23.06 -25.67 35.60
N VAL A 43 -23.01 -24.49 36.25
CA VAL A 43 -22.22 -23.37 35.78
C VAL A 43 -20.73 -23.72 35.77
N PHE A 44 -20.24 -24.36 36.84
CA PHE A 44 -18.85 -24.81 36.96
C PHE A 44 -18.50 -25.85 35.89
N LEU A 45 -19.36 -26.87 35.68
CA LEU A 45 -19.13 -27.90 34.67
C LEU A 45 -19.12 -27.28 33.25
N ALA A 46 -20.06 -26.38 32.95
CA ALA A 46 -20.06 -25.66 31.69
C ALA A 46 -18.83 -24.79 31.51
N GLY A 47 -18.36 -24.11 32.56
CA GLY A 47 -17.11 -23.34 32.55
C GLY A 47 -15.88 -24.22 32.26
N VAL A 48 -15.80 -25.43 32.88
CA VAL A 48 -14.71 -26.39 32.62
C VAL A 48 -14.77 -26.88 31.16
N LEU A 49 -15.94 -27.22 30.65
CA LEU A 49 -16.11 -27.63 29.25
C LEU A 49 -15.73 -26.48 28.27
N GLY A 50 -16.17 -25.25 28.56
CA GLY A 50 -15.81 -24.09 27.78
C GLY A 50 -14.30 -23.79 27.80
N ALA A 51 -13.66 -23.95 28.96
CA ALA A 51 -12.21 -23.84 29.10
C ALA A 51 -11.45 -24.91 28.29
N ALA A 52 -11.94 -26.15 28.30
CA ALA A 52 -11.38 -27.22 27.47
C ALA A 52 -11.52 -26.92 25.97
N ILE A 53 -12.67 -26.45 25.52
CA ILE A 53 -12.90 -26.05 24.13
C ILE A 53 -11.96 -24.88 23.75
N GLY A 54 -11.84 -23.86 24.61
CA GLY A 54 -10.93 -22.73 24.41
C GLY A 54 -9.46 -23.16 24.31
N LEU A 55 -9.04 -24.14 25.14
CA LEU A 55 -7.70 -24.71 25.08
C LEU A 55 -7.46 -25.47 23.76
N VAL A 56 -8.39 -26.32 23.36
CA VAL A 56 -8.33 -27.06 22.09
C VAL A 56 -8.22 -26.10 20.93
N PHE A 57 -9.03 -25.04 20.90
CA PHE A 57 -8.95 -23.99 19.89
C PHE A 57 -7.55 -23.36 19.81
N ALA A 58 -6.96 -22.98 20.97
CA ALA A 58 -5.62 -22.38 21.02
C ALA A 58 -4.50 -23.34 20.58
N LEU A 59 -4.70 -24.66 20.74
CA LEU A 59 -3.73 -25.67 20.28
C LEU A 59 -3.75 -25.84 18.76
N PHE A 60 -4.92 -25.78 18.13
CA PHE A 60 -5.09 -25.94 16.69
C PHE A 60 -4.79 -24.67 15.90
N GLN A 61 -4.78 -23.50 16.54
CA GLN A 61 -4.50 -22.25 15.83
C GLN A 61 -3.03 -22.18 15.43
N LYS A 62 -2.78 -21.99 14.11
CA LYS A 62 -1.44 -21.80 13.55
C LYS A 62 -0.85 -20.46 14.05
N PRO A 63 0.44 -20.43 14.41
CA PRO A 63 1.10 -19.18 14.74
C PRO A 63 1.12 -18.25 13.54
N THR A 64 1.13 -16.95 13.78
CA THR A 64 1.39 -15.93 12.79
C THR A 64 2.75 -15.28 13.03
N TYR A 65 3.41 -14.87 11.97
CA TYR A 65 4.72 -14.24 11.98
C TYR A 65 4.59 -12.84 11.42
N LYS A 66 5.24 -11.89 12.07
CA LYS A 66 5.18 -10.48 11.76
C LYS A 66 6.51 -10.02 11.17
N ALA A 67 6.53 -9.67 9.89
CA ALA A 67 7.66 -9.05 9.23
C ALA A 67 7.46 -7.54 9.19
N VAL A 68 8.43 -6.78 9.72
CA VAL A 68 8.40 -5.31 9.71
C VAL A 68 9.62 -4.79 8.97
N LEU A 69 9.37 -3.89 8.02
CA LEU A 69 10.39 -3.16 7.29
C LEU A 69 10.11 -1.66 7.42
N THR A 70 11.12 -0.90 7.83
CA THR A 70 11.05 0.56 7.90
C THR A 70 11.93 1.19 6.83
N PHE A 71 11.41 2.21 6.17
CA PHE A 71 12.16 2.95 5.15
C PHE A 71 11.84 4.45 5.23
N ALA A 72 12.81 5.27 4.83
CA ALA A 72 12.64 6.69 4.65
C ALA A 72 12.59 7.03 3.16
N LEU A 73 11.66 7.91 2.80
CA LEU A 73 11.62 8.56 1.51
C LEU A 73 12.36 9.90 1.66
N GLU A 74 13.47 10.05 0.95
CA GLU A 74 14.14 11.34 0.89
C GLU A 74 13.34 12.26 -0.04
N GLU A 75 12.50 13.11 0.57
CA GLU A 75 11.92 14.23 -0.13
C GLU A 75 12.92 15.39 -0.03
N GLU A 76 13.51 15.77 -1.14
CA GLU A 76 14.20 17.05 -1.22
C GLU A 76 13.16 18.15 -0.94
N LYS A 77 13.08 18.58 0.33
CA LYS A 77 12.44 19.86 0.66
C LYS A 77 13.21 20.89 -0.13
N GLY A 78 12.60 21.46 -1.16
CA GLY A 78 13.16 22.56 -1.90
C GLY A 78 13.63 23.63 -0.92
N SER A 79 14.88 23.58 -0.50
CA SER A 79 15.53 24.63 0.28
C SER A 79 15.68 25.81 -0.67
N GLY A 80 14.69 26.69 -0.62
CA GLY A 80 14.79 27.97 -1.26
C GLY A 80 15.86 28.81 -0.58
N ASP A 81 17.00 28.96 -1.15
CA ASP A 81 17.79 30.20 -1.03
C ASP A 81 18.84 30.40 -2.14
N GLY A 82 19.09 29.39 -2.98
CA GLY A 82 19.97 29.58 -4.14
C GLY A 82 19.33 29.20 -5.48
N LEU A 83 18.18 28.54 -5.44
CA LEU A 83 17.51 27.96 -6.63
C LEU A 83 16.50 28.91 -7.29
N GLY A 84 16.08 30.01 -6.62
CA GLY A 84 15.09 30.94 -7.14
C GLY A 84 15.47 31.57 -8.47
N ALA A 85 16.74 31.90 -8.68
CA ALA A 85 17.23 32.44 -9.93
C ALA A 85 17.30 31.37 -11.04
N ALA A 86 17.70 30.13 -10.71
CA ALA A 86 17.71 29.01 -11.66
C ALA A 86 16.30 28.54 -12.00
N MET A 87 15.36 28.56 -11.03
CA MET A 87 13.93 28.30 -11.26
C MET A 87 13.25 29.37 -12.13
N GLY A 88 13.62 30.64 -11.94
CA GLY A 88 13.13 31.75 -12.78
C GLY A 88 13.57 31.61 -14.25
N LEU A 89 14.77 31.13 -14.50
CA LEU A 89 15.23 30.80 -15.84
C LEU A 89 14.56 29.54 -16.39
N ALA A 90 14.37 28.50 -15.60
CA ALA A 90 13.69 27.27 -16.03
C ALA A 90 12.21 27.50 -16.38
N SER A 91 11.52 28.35 -15.62
CA SER A 91 10.10 28.71 -15.92
C SER A 91 9.96 29.56 -17.18
N SER A 92 10.94 30.40 -17.51
CA SER A 92 10.95 31.16 -18.76
C SER A 92 11.12 30.29 -20.01
N PHE A 93 11.61 29.05 -19.85
CA PHE A 93 11.72 28.04 -20.90
C PHE A 93 10.58 27.02 -20.88
N GLY A 94 9.49 27.28 -20.13
CA GLY A 94 8.30 26.40 -20.09
C GLY A 94 8.52 25.12 -19.28
N ILE A 95 9.60 25.01 -18.51
CA ILE A 95 9.83 23.92 -17.57
C ILE A 95 9.06 24.26 -16.28
N ASP A 96 7.81 23.86 -16.23
CA ASP A 96 7.00 23.94 -15.01
C ASP A 96 7.52 22.87 -14.01
N LEU A 97 8.41 23.31 -13.12
CA LEU A 97 8.86 22.54 -11.97
C LEU A 97 7.74 22.59 -10.88
N GLY A 98 6.58 22.05 -11.25
CA GLY A 98 5.32 22.05 -10.55
C GLY A 98 5.43 22.09 -9.03
N SER A 99 4.69 23.01 -8.44
CA SER A 99 4.52 23.23 -7.01
C SER A 99 4.35 21.90 -6.26
N SER A 100 5.20 21.67 -5.28
CA SER A 100 5.14 20.56 -4.33
C SER A 100 3.87 20.67 -3.48
N GLY A 101 2.84 19.94 -3.84
CA GLY A 101 1.61 19.83 -3.06
C GLY A 101 0.87 18.55 -3.44
N GLY A 102 1.10 17.44 -2.74
CA GLY A 102 0.25 16.27 -2.85
C GLY A 102 0.56 15.30 -3.99
N GLY A 103 1.84 14.92 -4.17
CA GLY A 103 2.21 13.86 -5.12
C GLY A 103 1.69 12.49 -4.70
N ALA A 104 1.62 11.55 -5.67
CA ALA A 104 1.17 10.17 -5.45
C ALA A 104 1.95 9.40 -4.35
N PHE A 105 3.07 9.94 -3.90
CA PHE A 105 4.00 9.29 -2.97
C PHE A 105 4.02 9.93 -1.57
N VAL A 106 3.09 10.83 -1.26
CA VAL A 106 3.04 11.53 0.04
C VAL A 106 1.91 10.97 0.89
N GLY A 107 2.22 10.64 2.14
CA GLY A 107 1.23 10.30 3.16
C GLY A 107 0.29 9.16 2.76
N SER A 108 -1.02 9.42 2.80
CA SER A 108 -2.06 8.43 2.49
C SER A 108 -2.00 7.89 1.05
N ASN A 109 -1.49 8.67 0.10
CA ASN A 109 -1.37 8.25 -1.29
C ASN A 109 -0.32 7.14 -1.44
N LEU A 110 0.82 7.25 -0.73
CA LEU A 110 1.83 6.20 -0.71
C LEU A 110 1.26 4.89 -0.14
N VAL A 111 0.50 4.98 0.96
CA VAL A 111 -0.16 3.80 1.56
C VAL A 111 -1.11 3.14 0.56
N ALA A 112 -1.95 3.94 -0.11
CA ALA A 112 -2.88 3.44 -1.13
C ALA A 112 -2.15 2.83 -2.33
N LEU A 113 -1.05 3.44 -2.76
CA LEU A 113 -0.21 2.94 -3.84
C LEU A 113 0.41 1.58 -3.50
N MET A 114 0.99 1.45 -2.31
CA MET A 114 1.61 0.19 -1.86
C MET A 114 0.61 -0.95 -1.68
N LYS A 115 -0.65 -0.63 -1.33
CA LYS A 115 -1.76 -1.59 -1.28
C LYS A 115 -2.43 -1.80 -2.64
N SER A 116 -1.99 -1.08 -3.67
CA SER A 116 -2.59 -1.21 -5.00
C SER A 116 -2.36 -2.59 -5.59
N ARG A 117 -3.30 -3.01 -6.42
CA ARG A 117 -3.19 -4.26 -7.17
C ARG A 117 -1.89 -4.33 -7.96
N LEU A 118 -1.49 -3.22 -8.59
CA LEU A 118 -0.28 -3.15 -9.41
C LEU A 118 0.96 -3.58 -8.63
N LEU A 119 1.22 -2.97 -7.47
CA LEU A 119 2.42 -3.26 -6.69
C LEU A 119 2.36 -4.60 -5.97
N VAL A 120 1.21 -4.97 -5.40
CA VAL A 120 1.05 -6.25 -4.72
C VAL A 120 1.20 -7.42 -5.69
N GLU A 121 0.57 -7.36 -6.87
CA GLU A 121 0.70 -8.42 -7.86
C GLU A 121 2.11 -8.49 -8.46
N LYS A 122 2.75 -7.34 -8.72
CA LYS A 122 4.15 -7.31 -9.16
C LYS A 122 5.06 -7.93 -8.10
N THR A 123 4.86 -7.62 -6.83
CA THR A 123 5.56 -8.24 -5.70
C THR A 123 5.37 -9.77 -5.67
N LEU A 124 4.15 -10.24 -5.88
CA LEU A 124 3.84 -11.68 -5.90
C LEU A 124 4.50 -12.43 -7.05
N LEU A 125 4.79 -11.75 -8.15
CA LEU A 125 5.48 -12.36 -9.31
C LEU A 125 7.00 -12.32 -9.19
N ASN A 126 7.56 -11.66 -8.18
CA ASN A 126 9.01 -11.62 -7.98
C ASN A 126 9.58 -12.99 -7.66
N PRO A 127 10.82 -13.26 -8.13
CA PRO A 127 11.53 -14.49 -7.80
C PRO A 127 11.93 -14.53 -6.34
N VAL A 128 11.79 -15.71 -5.73
CA VAL A 128 12.30 -16.03 -4.41
C VAL A 128 13.01 -17.37 -4.46
N ILE A 129 14.08 -17.50 -3.68
CA ILE A 129 14.85 -18.74 -3.58
C ILE A 129 14.38 -19.46 -2.31
N VAL A 130 13.78 -20.61 -2.49
CA VAL A 130 13.30 -21.48 -1.40
C VAL A 130 13.83 -22.87 -1.63
N ASN A 131 14.54 -23.44 -0.66
CA ASN A 131 15.13 -24.78 -0.74
C ASN A 131 16.06 -25.02 -1.95
N GLY A 132 16.66 -23.95 -2.50
CA GLY A 132 17.53 -24.01 -3.69
C GLY A 132 16.82 -23.82 -5.03
N ASP A 133 15.50 -23.81 -5.05
CA ASP A 133 14.71 -23.56 -6.25
C ASP A 133 14.30 -22.09 -6.34
N THR A 134 14.33 -21.53 -7.55
CA THR A 134 13.84 -20.18 -7.83
C THR A 134 12.40 -20.25 -8.34
N ILE A 135 11.47 -19.79 -7.52
CA ILE A 135 10.04 -19.76 -7.84
C ILE A 135 9.49 -18.34 -7.65
N SER A 136 8.31 -18.07 -8.21
CA SER A 136 7.63 -16.79 -7.90
C SER A 136 7.05 -16.81 -6.47
N LEU A 137 6.94 -15.65 -5.85
CA LEU A 137 6.40 -15.55 -4.50
C LEU A 137 4.93 -16.00 -4.44
N VAL A 138 4.15 -15.80 -5.51
CA VAL A 138 2.79 -16.32 -5.60
C VAL A 138 2.77 -17.86 -5.66
N GLU A 139 3.72 -18.47 -6.38
CA GLU A 139 3.84 -19.93 -6.43
C GLU A 139 4.19 -20.50 -5.05
N TYR A 140 5.10 -19.83 -4.33
CA TYR A 140 5.41 -20.16 -2.96
C TYR A 140 4.18 -20.02 -2.04
N TYR A 141 3.38 -18.96 -2.21
CA TYR A 141 2.12 -18.80 -1.46
C TYR A 141 1.13 -19.93 -1.72
N ILE A 142 1.02 -20.38 -2.97
CA ILE A 142 0.17 -21.53 -3.38
C ILE A 142 0.63 -22.80 -2.67
N GLN A 143 1.95 -23.06 -2.61
CA GLN A 143 2.53 -24.23 -1.96
C GLN A 143 2.27 -24.25 -0.45
N ILE A 144 2.60 -23.18 0.26
CA ILE A 144 2.47 -23.13 1.74
C ILE A 144 1.02 -23.17 2.23
N ASN A 145 0.06 -22.79 1.38
CA ASN A 145 -1.37 -22.84 1.68
C ASN A 145 -2.08 -24.09 1.12
N GLU A 146 -1.31 -25.01 0.51
CA GLU A 146 -1.81 -26.27 -0.08
C GLU A 146 -3.00 -26.01 -1.05
N LEU A 147 -2.90 -24.90 -1.82
CA LEU A 147 -4.01 -24.53 -2.70
C LEU A 147 -4.16 -25.49 -3.88
N ARG A 148 -3.08 -26.13 -4.33
CA ARG A 148 -3.13 -27.12 -5.40
C ARG A 148 -3.95 -28.33 -5.02
N ASP A 149 -3.86 -28.80 -3.78
CA ASP A 149 -4.64 -29.92 -3.27
C ASP A 149 -6.12 -29.57 -3.21
N LYS A 150 -6.44 -28.34 -2.80
CA LYS A 150 -7.81 -27.83 -2.82
C LYS A 150 -8.38 -27.65 -4.23
N TRP A 151 -7.51 -27.50 -5.23
CA TRP A 151 -7.90 -27.43 -6.66
C TRP A 151 -7.88 -28.78 -7.37
N SER A 152 -7.48 -29.86 -6.70
CA SER A 152 -7.37 -31.20 -7.27
C SER A 152 -8.70 -31.69 -7.89
N GLU A 153 -9.82 -31.29 -7.30
CA GLU A 153 -11.16 -31.56 -7.83
C GLU A 153 -11.53 -30.72 -9.08
N LYS A 154 -10.80 -29.61 -9.33
CA LYS A 154 -11.00 -28.71 -10.45
C LYS A 154 -9.87 -28.88 -11.47
N SER A 155 -9.98 -29.84 -12.37
CA SER A 155 -8.94 -30.17 -13.37
C SER A 155 -8.39 -28.97 -14.15
N ALA A 156 -9.21 -27.93 -14.31
CA ALA A 156 -8.85 -26.70 -15.02
C ALA A 156 -7.87 -25.79 -14.26
N LEU A 157 -7.64 -25.99 -12.96
CA LEU A 157 -6.76 -25.17 -12.12
C LEU A 157 -5.46 -25.90 -11.74
N LYS A 158 -5.43 -27.22 -11.84
CA LYS A 158 -4.31 -28.06 -11.39
C LYS A 158 -2.97 -27.72 -12.07
N ASN A 159 -3.00 -27.35 -13.34
CA ASN A 159 -1.79 -27.10 -14.14
C ASN A 159 -1.41 -25.62 -14.25
N ILE A 160 -2.08 -24.75 -13.52
CA ILE A 160 -1.76 -23.32 -13.54
C ILE A 160 -0.46 -23.10 -12.79
N GLN A 161 0.48 -22.41 -13.45
CA GLN A 161 1.77 -22.01 -12.87
C GLN A 161 1.99 -20.51 -13.05
N PHE A 162 2.74 -19.93 -12.12
CA PHE A 162 3.17 -18.54 -12.15
C PHE A 162 4.69 -18.50 -12.19
N LEU A 163 5.24 -18.25 -13.37
CA LEU A 163 6.68 -18.13 -13.52
C LEU A 163 7.21 -16.86 -12.86
N PRO A 164 8.45 -16.86 -12.35
CA PRO A 164 9.09 -15.65 -11.84
C PRO A 164 9.15 -14.57 -12.94
N ASN A 165 8.87 -13.32 -12.55
CA ASN A 165 8.84 -12.15 -13.44
C ASN A 165 7.93 -12.30 -14.67
N ALA A 166 6.89 -13.14 -14.60
CA ALA A 166 5.96 -13.32 -15.69
C ALA A 166 5.24 -12.02 -16.04
N ASP A 167 5.12 -11.72 -17.33
CA ASP A 167 4.38 -10.57 -17.81
C ASP A 167 2.87 -10.83 -17.64
N ARG A 168 2.25 -9.97 -16.83
CA ARG A 168 0.82 -10.05 -16.53
C ARG A 168 -0.08 -9.91 -17.78
N SER A 169 0.38 -9.23 -18.82
CA SER A 169 -0.38 -9.05 -20.06
C SER A 169 -0.70 -10.38 -20.77
N ASN A 170 0.07 -11.42 -20.46
CA ASN A 170 -0.06 -12.76 -21.06
C ASN A 170 -0.90 -13.71 -20.18
N PHE A 171 -1.49 -13.24 -19.08
CA PHE A 171 -2.21 -14.11 -18.16
C PHE A 171 -3.59 -14.48 -18.70
N THR A 172 -3.95 -15.73 -18.43
CA THR A 172 -5.31 -16.23 -18.67
C THR A 172 -6.28 -15.74 -17.60
N LEU A 173 -7.57 -15.70 -17.90
CA LEU A 173 -8.61 -15.35 -16.93
C LEU A 173 -8.56 -16.17 -15.64
N LYS A 174 -8.09 -17.43 -15.72
CA LYS A 174 -7.93 -18.29 -14.54
C LYS A 174 -6.77 -17.86 -13.66
N GLN A 175 -5.63 -17.51 -14.27
CA GLN A 175 -4.48 -16.95 -13.55
C GLN A 175 -4.85 -15.63 -12.89
N ASP A 176 -5.57 -14.76 -13.61
CA ASP A 176 -6.06 -13.49 -13.05
C ASP A 176 -7.00 -13.70 -11.86
N SER A 177 -7.91 -14.67 -11.94
CA SER A 177 -8.84 -14.98 -10.85
C SER A 177 -8.11 -15.48 -9.60
N ILE A 178 -7.10 -16.35 -9.77
CA ILE A 178 -6.29 -16.85 -8.65
C ILE A 178 -5.50 -15.72 -8.01
N LEU A 179 -4.80 -14.93 -8.84
CA LEU A 179 -3.98 -13.82 -8.38
C LEU A 179 -4.82 -12.76 -7.65
N ASN A 180 -6.02 -12.46 -8.18
CA ASN A 180 -6.98 -11.58 -7.53
C ASN A 180 -7.43 -12.11 -6.15
N THR A 181 -7.70 -13.41 -6.06
CA THR A 181 -8.11 -14.03 -4.78
C THR A 181 -7.00 -13.93 -3.74
N ILE A 182 -5.74 -14.13 -4.16
CA ILE A 182 -4.57 -14.00 -3.28
C ILE A 182 -4.36 -12.54 -2.89
N PHE A 183 -4.46 -11.60 -3.84
CA PHE A 183 -4.40 -10.16 -3.61
C PHE A 183 -5.40 -9.71 -2.53
N LEU A 184 -6.69 -10.09 -2.67
CA LEU A 184 -7.72 -9.74 -1.69
C LEU A 184 -7.41 -10.32 -0.31
N LYS A 185 -6.93 -11.56 -0.21
CA LYS A 185 -6.55 -12.15 1.08
C LYS A 185 -5.41 -11.41 1.76
N ILE A 186 -4.43 -10.91 1.01
CA ILE A 186 -3.30 -10.19 1.57
C ILE A 186 -3.70 -8.77 1.99
N THR A 187 -4.56 -8.11 1.23
CA THR A 187 -4.90 -6.68 1.45
C THR A 187 -6.09 -6.47 2.39
N GLU A 188 -7.12 -7.34 2.35
CA GLU A 188 -8.36 -7.17 3.12
C GLU A 188 -8.32 -7.83 4.51
N GLN A 189 -7.53 -8.89 4.70
CA GLN A 189 -7.46 -9.64 5.97
C GLN A 189 -6.47 -9.05 6.99
N ASN A 190 -6.13 -7.77 6.91
CA ASN A 190 -5.12 -7.11 7.73
C ASN A 190 -3.75 -7.81 7.73
N SER A 191 -3.48 -8.61 6.68
CA SER A 191 -2.18 -9.27 6.53
C SER A 191 -1.09 -8.31 6.05
N LEU A 192 -1.48 -7.18 5.43
CA LEU A 192 -0.61 -6.10 4.99
C LEU A 192 -1.05 -4.79 5.64
N GLU A 193 -0.26 -4.31 6.58
CA GLU A 193 -0.45 -3.00 7.21
C GLU A 193 0.69 -2.08 6.81
N ILE A 194 0.34 -0.89 6.33
CA ILE A 194 1.30 0.14 5.97
C ILE A 194 0.96 1.36 6.79
N SER A 195 1.91 1.81 7.58
CA SER A 195 1.72 2.94 8.48
C SER A 195 2.87 3.94 8.33
N GLN A 196 2.53 5.20 8.54
CA GLN A 196 3.48 6.28 8.67
C GLN A 196 3.50 6.69 10.14
N LYS A 197 4.59 6.41 10.83
CA LYS A 197 4.70 6.61 12.30
C LYS A 197 4.46 8.05 12.75
N ASP A 198 4.76 9.00 11.89
CA ASP A 198 4.49 10.42 12.16
C ASP A 198 4.12 11.11 10.84
N LYS A 199 3.04 11.90 10.82
CA LYS A 199 2.63 12.68 9.63
C LYS A 199 3.67 13.71 9.19
N LYS A 200 4.63 14.03 10.04
CA LYS A 200 5.76 14.94 9.77
C LYS A 200 7.06 14.21 9.43
N ALA A 201 7.15 12.92 9.73
CA ALA A 201 8.33 12.12 9.43
C ALA A 201 8.15 11.40 8.08
N THR A 202 9.19 11.43 7.27
CA THR A 202 9.26 10.70 6.00
C THR A 202 9.47 9.20 6.19
N ILE A 203 9.35 8.70 7.44
CA ILE A 203 9.57 7.28 7.78
C ILE A 203 8.23 6.53 7.70
N SER A 204 8.21 5.53 6.84
CA SER A 204 7.08 4.62 6.65
C SER A 204 7.47 3.21 7.06
N SER A 205 6.52 2.43 7.55
CA SER A 205 6.73 1.02 7.86
C SER A 205 5.72 0.14 7.11
N ILE A 206 6.24 -0.96 6.60
CA ILE A 206 5.48 -2.06 6.00
C ILE A 206 5.47 -3.18 7.03
N GLU A 207 4.30 -3.64 7.38
CA GLU A 207 4.10 -4.75 8.29
C GLU A 207 3.32 -5.84 7.56
N VAL A 208 3.88 -7.04 7.52
CA VAL A 208 3.28 -8.22 6.88
C VAL A 208 3.11 -9.32 7.90
N THR A 209 1.86 -9.73 8.11
CA THR A 209 1.50 -10.82 9.02
C THR A 209 1.08 -12.04 8.22
N ASN A 210 1.76 -13.17 8.40
CA ASN A 210 1.44 -14.42 7.71
C ASN A 210 1.75 -15.65 8.59
N ASN A 211 1.11 -16.76 8.27
CA ASN A 211 1.37 -18.04 8.96
C ASN A 211 2.71 -18.68 8.57
N ASN A 212 3.34 -18.20 7.50
CA ASN A 212 4.66 -18.63 7.06
C ASN A 212 5.65 -17.47 7.19
N GLU A 213 6.70 -17.70 7.95
CA GLU A 213 7.74 -16.74 8.30
C GLU A 213 8.52 -16.27 7.07
N ILE A 214 8.90 -17.20 6.20
CA ILE A 214 9.69 -16.94 5.00
C ILE A 214 8.88 -16.10 4.00
N PHE A 215 7.60 -16.44 3.81
CA PHE A 215 6.70 -15.68 2.95
C PHE A 215 6.54 -14.24 3.46
N ALA A 216 6.28 -14.06 4.77
CA ALA A 216 6.12 -12.74 5.36
C ALA A 216 7.34 -11.85 5.11
N LYS A 217 8.55 -12.39 5.33
CA LYS A 217 9.81 -11.69 5.09
C LYS A 217 9.96 -11.29 3.62
N PHE A 218 9.90 -12.27 2.70
CA PHE A 218 10.13 -11.98 1.28
C PHE A 218 9.07 -11.06 0.68
N PHE A 219 7.81 -11.21 1.08
CA PHE A 219 6.76 -10.32 0.60
C PHE A 219 7.01 -8.88 1.08
N CYS A 220 7.39 -8.68 2.33
CA CYS A 220 7.69 -7.38 2.90
C CYS A 220 8.89 -6.70 2.18
N GLU A 221 9.99 -7.43 1.99
CA GLU A 221 11.19 -6.94 1.32
C GLU A 221 10.94 -6.63 -0.17
N ASN A 222 10.25 -7.52 -0.89
CA ASN A 222 9.94 -7.30 -2.31
C ASN A 222 8.93 -6.18 -2.52
N LEU A 223 7.93 -6.01 -1.64
CA LEU A 223 7.00 -4.88 -1.74
C LEU A 223 7.72 -3.54 -1.56
N ALA A 224 8.65 -3.46 -0.61
CA ALA A 224 9.47 -2.26 -0.43
C ALA A 224 10.33 -1.98 -1.67
N LYS A 225 10.95 -3.01 -2.24
CA LYS A 225 11.75 -2.92 -3.46
C LYS A 225 10.92 -2.44 -4.65
N GLU A 226 9.78 -3.09 -4.93
CA GLU A 226 8.91 -2.71 -6.04
C GLU A 226 8.35 -1.29 -5.90
N THR A 227 8.01 -0.90 -4.68
CA THR A 227 7.58 0.48 -4.39
C THR A 227 8.69 1.48 -4.66
N SER A 228 9.92 1.15 -4.26
CA SER A 228 11.11 1.96 -4.51
C SER A 228 11.36 2.15 -6.01
N GLU A 229 11.36 1.07 -6.77
CA GLU A 229 11.58 1.09 -8.21
C GLU A 229 10.49 1.90 -8.93
N PHE A 230 9.23 1.66 -8.57
CA PHE A 230 8.09 2.42 -9.14
C PHE A 230 8.17 3.92 -8.81
N TYR A 231 8.59 4.27 -7.60
CA TYR A 231 8.78 5.65 -7.19
C TYR A 231 9.86 6.34 -8.01
N ILE A 232 11.04 5.72 -8.10
CA ILE A 232 12.18 6.24 -8.87
C ILE A 232 11.78 6.40 -10.34
N GLU A 233 11.17 5.39 -10.94
CA GLU A 233 10.75 5.41 -12.33
C GLU A 233 9.75 6.55 -12.59
N THR A 234 8.72 6.66 -11.76
CA THR A 234 7.66 7.67 -11.94
C THR A 234 8.18 9.09 -11.74
N LYS A 235 9.00 9.33 -10.73
CA LYS A 235 9.58 10.66 -10.46
C LYS A 235 10.55 11.08 -11.54
N SER A 236 11.43 10.20 -11.97
CA SER A 236 12.47 10.54 -12.96
C SER A 236 11.99 10.49 -14.42
N LYS A 237 10.82 9.93 -14.70
CA LYS A 237 10.31 9.71 -16.07
C LYS A 237 10.28 10.98 -16.92
N LYS A 238 9.73 12.07 -16.39
CA LYS A 238 9.61 13.36 -17.10
C LYS A 238 10.98 13.94 -17.42
N SER A 239 11.88 13.95 -16.42
CA SER A 239 13.23 14.48 -16.57
C SER A 239 14.09 13.63 -17.49
N ARG A 240 13.93 12.31 -17.47
CA ARG A 240 14.59 11.39 -18.40
C ARG A 240 14.17 11.64 -19.85
N LEU A 241 12.87 11.77 -20.09
CA LEU A 241 12.34 12.10 -21.43
C LEU A 241 12.85 13.45 -21.91
N ASN A 242 12.93 14.46 -21.04
CA ASN A 242 13.45 15.76 -21.38
C ASN A 242 14.94 15.70 -21.79
N VAL A 243 15.76 14.97 -21.03
CA VAL A 243 17.17 14.74 -21.39
C VAL A 243 17.29 14.02 -22.74
N GLU A 244 16.50 12.97 -22.99
CA GLU A 244 16.51 12.23 -24.26
C GLU A 244 16.16 13.13 -25.45
N ILE A 245 15.13 14.01 -25.30
CA ILE A 245 14.75 14.97 -26.34
C ILE A 245 15.90 15.95 -26.61
N LEU A 246 16.49 16.51 -25.55
CA LEU A 246 17.59 17.46 -25.70
C LEU A 246 18.88 16.81 -26.31
N GLU A 247 19.16 15.56 -25.98
CA GLU A 247 20.25 14.80 -26.60
C GLU A 247 20.02 14.65 -28.11
N LYS A 248 18.85 14.21 -28.52
CA LYS A 248 18.48 14.08 -29.94
C LYS A 248 18.53 15.41 -30.68
N GLN A 249 18.07 16.51 -30.06
CA GLN A 249 18.15 17.87 -30.65
C GLN A 249 19.58 18.33 -30.78
N THR A 250 20.42 18.12 -29.76
CA THR A 250 21.84 18.49 -29.75
C THR A 250 22.59 17.76 -30.87
N ASP A 251 22.34 16.46 -31.03
CA ASP A 251 22.99 15.65 -32.07
C ASP A 251 22.55 16.10 -33.47
N SER A 252 21.26 16.37 -33.67
CA SER A 252 20.72 16.89 -34.94
C SER A 252 21.35 18.23 -35.33
N ILE A 253 21.47 19.16 -34.39
CA ILE A 253 22.09 20.48 -34.66
C ILE A 253 23.60 20.35 -34.89
N ARG A 254 24.29 19.43 -34.20
CA ARG A 254 25.71 19.14 -34.45
C ARG A 254 25.94 18.64 -35.85
N GLU A 255 25.07 17.75 -36.35
CA GLU A 255 25.11 17.26 -37.73
C GLU A 255 24.82 18.37 -38.74
N ALA A 256 23.82 19.22 -38.48
CA ALA A 256 23.51 20.39 -39.29
C ALA A 256 24.67 21.38 -39.34
N LEU A 257 25.36 21.61 -38.20
CA LEU A 257 26.54 22.46 -38.11
C LEU A 257 27.69 21.90 -38.95
N ASN A 258 27.98 20.60 -38.82
CA ASN A 258 29.03 19.95 -39.61
C ASN A 258 28.75 20.06 -41.14
N SER A 259 27.48 19.84 -41.51
CA SER A 259 27.04 19.99 -42.90
C SER A 259 27.17 21.45 -43.40
N ALA A 260 26.86 22.43 -42.53
CA ALA A 260 27.01 23.84 -42.86
C ALA A 260 28.48 24.22 -43.03
N ILE A 261 29.40 23.75 -42.15
CA ILE A 261 30.83 23.96 -42.22
C ILE A 261 31.39 23.40 -43.56
N THR A 262 31.04 22.15 -43.87
CA THR A 262 31.46 21.52 -45.14
C THR A 262 30.91 22.28 -46.33
N GLY A 263 29.64 22.77 -46.23
CA GLY A 263 29.03 23.60 -47.25
C GLY A 263 29.73 24.96 -47.46
N VAL A 264 30.23 25.59 -46.37
CA VAL A 264 31.09 26.82 -46.50
C VAL A 264 32.37 26.51 -47.27
N ALA A 265 33.09 25.43 -46.90
CA ALA A 265 34.32 25.02 -47.57
C ALA A 265 34.06 24.79 -49.08
N SER A 266 33.07 23.97 -49.42
CA SER A 266 32.75 23.68 -50.83
C SER A 266 32.29 24.92 -51.63
N ALA A 267 31.53 25.84 -51.01
CA ALA A 267 31.10 27.06 -51.63
C ALA A 267 32.27 28.05 -51.80
N SER A 268 33.26 28.03 -50.88
CA SER A 268 34.44 28.88 -50.98
C SER A 268 35.41 28.39 -52.06
N ASP A 269 35.59 27.09 -52.22
CA ASP A 269 36.41 26.51 -53.29
C ASP A 269 35.87 26.85 -54.67
N ASN A 270 34.55 26.88 -54.86
CA ASN A 270 33.90 27.24 -56.12
C ASN A 270 34.03 28.73 -56.47
N VAL A 271 34.47 29.59 -55.57
CA VAL A 271 34.59 31.05 -55.73
C VAL A 271 36.06 31.49 -55.78
N TYR A 272 36.97 30.56 -55.64
CA TYR A 272 38.42 30.83 -55.74
C TYR A 272 38.76 31.35 -57.16
N ASN A 273 39.44 32.48 -57.29
CA ASN A 273 39.71 33.17 -58.56
C ASN A 273 38.56 33.85 -59.29
N LEU A 274 37.38 34.07 -58.68
CA LEU A 274 36.31 34.85 -59.32
C LEU A 274 36.50 36.36 -59.17
N ASN A 275 36.14 37.10 -60.24
CA ASN A 275 36.12 38.55 -60.23
C ASN A 275 35.26 39.08 -59.05
N THR A 276 35.84 40.00 -58.27
CA THR A 276 35.21 40.60 -57.08
C THR A 276 33.86 41.29 -57.36
N ALA A 277 33.58 41.65 -58.64
CA ALA A 277 32.30 42.24 -59.07
C ALA A 277 31.13 41.24 -59.10
N LEU A 278 31.38 39.94 -59.05
CA LEU A 278 30.32 38.89 -59.13
C LEU A 278 29.77 38.50 -57.73
N MET A 279 29.15 39.47 -57.05
CA MET A 279 28.57 39.29 -55.71
C MET A 279 27.55 38.17 -55.61
N VAL A 280 26.76 37.92 -56.66
CA VAL A 280 25.71 36.85 -56.67
C VAL A 280 26.31 35.46 -56.51
N LYS A 281 27.52 35.21 -57.05
CA LYS A 281 28.20 33.92 -56.92
C LYS A 281 28.79 33.68 -55.54
N ARG A 282 28.92 34.72 -54.70
CA ARG A 282 29.37 34.64 -53.30
C ARG A 282 28.21 34.40 -52.31
N ALA A 283 26.98 34.70 -52.73
CA ALA A 283 25.80 34.57 -51.89
C ALA A 283 25.62 33.16 -51.25
N PRO A 284 25.93 32.01 -51.92
CA PRO A 284 25.86 30.69 -51.33
C PRO A 284 26.83 30.50 -50.13
N SER A 285 28.06 30.97 -50.25
CA SER A 285 29.06 30.91 -49.17
C SER A 285 28.63 31.76 -47.98
N THR A 286 28.17 33.00 -48.22
CA THR A 286 27.67 33.86 -47.12
C THR A 286 26.45 33.28 -46.43
N LYS A 287 25.50 32.67 -47.17
CA LYS A 287 24.37 31.99 -46.59
C LYS A 287 24.83 30.84 -45.68
N LYS A 288 25.76 30.00 -46.11
CA LYS A 288 26.30 28.92 -45.32
C LYS A 288 27.07 29.40 -44.07
N GLN A 289 27.75 30.56 -44.15
CA GLN A 289 28.36 31.19 -42.98
C GLN A 289 27.32 31.60 -41.92
N VAL A 290 26.18 32.17 -42.38
CA VAL A 290 25.07 32.47 -41.47
C VAL A 290 24.50 31.20 -40.86
N ASP A 291 24.34 30.12 -41.64
CA ASP A 291 23.93 28.81 -41.11
C ASP A 291 24.89 28.27 -40.03
N VAL A 292 26.19 28.41 -40.23
CA VAL A 292 27.24 28.02 -39.22
C VAL A 292 27.09 28.85 -37.96
N GLN A 293 26.93 30.18 -38.07
CA GLN A 293 26.79 31.05 -36.89
C GLN A 293 25.51 30.74 -36.12
N ALA A 294 24.39 30.54 -36.82
CA ALA A 294 23.12 30.21 -36.24
C ALA A 294 23.15 28.84 -35.53
N ASN A 295 23.67 27.81 -36.22
CA ASN A 295 23.81 26.47 -35.65
C ASN A 295 24.78 26.41 -34.46
N THR A 296 25.87 27.20 -34.48
CA THR A 296 26.79 27.31 -33.34
C THR A 296 26.09 27.93 -32.12
N ALA A 297 25.34 29.01 -32.31
CA ALA A 297 24.60 29.64 -31.22
C ALA A 297 23.55 28.68 -30.61
N ILE A 298 22.79 28.02 -31.49
CA ILE A 298 21.76 27.02 -31.08
C ILE A 298 22.43 25.84 -30.34
N LEU A 299 23.54 25.31 -30.88
CA LEU A 299 24.27 24.19 -30.27
C LEU A 299 24.79 24.58 -28.88
N THR A 300 25.34 25.75 -28.70
CA THR A 300 25.85 26.25 -27.40
C THR A 300 24.70 26.30 -26.40
N GLN A 301 23.54 26.82 -26.79
CA GLN A 301 22.35 26.90 -25.94
C GLN A 301 21.79 25.50 -25.57
N LEU A 302 21.71 24.60 -26.56
CA LEU A 302 21.21 23.23 -26.33
C LEU A 302 22.12 22.43 -25.41
N VAL A 303 23.45 22.53 -25.57
CA VAL A 303 24.42 21.87 -24.69
C VAL A 303 24.29 22.37 -23.25
N ALA A 304 24.18 23.68 -23.05
CA ALA A 304 23.97 24.25 -21.73
C ALA A 304 22.66 23.74 -21.09
N GLN A 305 21.57 23.70 -21.87
CA GLN A 305 20.27 23.21 -21.41
C GLN A 305 20.28 21.70 -21.13
N LEU A 306 20.97 20.92 -21.96
CA LEU A 306 21.15 19.48 -21.76
C LEU A 306 21.89 19.17 -20.45
N GLU A 307 22.99 19.87 -20.18
CA GLU A 307 23.74 19.67 -18.93
C GLU A 307 22.91 20.08 -17.71
N LEU A 308 22.15 21.18 -17.77
CA LEU A 308 21.22 21.55 -16.71
C LEU A 308 20.14 20.49 -16.50
N SER A 309 19.59 19.93 -17.56
CA SER A 309 18.56 18.87 -17.49
C SER A 309 19.13 17.57 -16.92
N LYS A 310 20.40 17.23 -17.23
CA LYS A 310 21.09 16.09 -16.60
C LYS A 310 21.29 16.28 -15.10
N VAL A 311 21.62 17.50 -14.67
CA VAL A 311 21.72 17.84 -13.24
C VAL A 311 20.35 17.70 -12.57
N THR A 312 19.30 18.19 -13.20
CA THR A 312 17.91 18.05 -12.70
C THR A 312 17.51 16.59 -12.59
N LEU A 313 17.80 15.75 -13.60
CA LEU A 313 17.52 14.31 -13.55
C LEU A 313 18.21 13.62 -12.38
N ARG A 314 19.49 13.96 -12.09
CA ARG A 314 20.20 13.40 -10.93
C ARG A 314 19.55 13.82 -9.61
N LYS A 315 19.09 15.06 -9.49
CA LYS A 315 18.39 15.56 -8.30
C LYS A 315 17.00 14.94 -8.13
N GLU A 316 16.28 14.71 -9.21
CA GLU A 316 14.93 14.10 -9.18
C GLU A 316 14.96 12.57 -9.04
N THR A 317 16.14 11.93 -8.99
CA THR A 317 16.27 10.50 -8.68
C THR A 317 16.31 10.32 -7.16
N PRO A 318 15.16 10.07 -6.51
CA PRO A 318 15.10 10.03 -5.05
C PRO A 318 15.83 8.79 -4.52
N LEU A 319 16.38 8.93 -3.32
CA LEU A 319 16.92 7.79 -2.58
C LEU A 319 15.85 7.27 -1.63
N ILE A 320 15.55 5.97 -1.73
CA ILE A 320 14.78 5.26 -0.71
C ILE A 320 15.78 4.54 0.18
N GLN A 321 15.85 4.98 1.42
CA GLN A 321 16.74 4.39 2.40
C GLN A 321 15.97 3.41 3.27
N VAL A 322 16.30 2.13 3.16
CA VAL A 322 15.80 1.10 4.08
C VAL A 322 16.53 1.27 5.41
N ILE A 323 15.75 1.52 6.48
CA ILE A 323 16.25 1.73 7.85
C ILE A 323 16.36 0.38 8.54
N ASP A 324 15.25 -0.37 8.59
CA ASP A 324 15.19 -1.69 9.22
C ASP A 324 14.64 -2.73 8.25
N ARG A 325 15.19 -3.93 8.30
CA ARG A 325 14.74 -5.10 7.52
C ARG A 325 14.27 -6.20 8.44
N PRO A 326 13.29 -7.02 8.03
CA PRO A 326 12.89 -8.18 8.81
C PRO A 326 14.01 -9.22 8.85
N ILE A 327 14.45 -9.56 10.07
CA ILE A 327 15.53 -10.53 10.34
C ILE A 327 14.90 -11.80 10.91
N LEU A 328 15.31 -12.97 10.40
CA LEU A 328 14.88 -14.25 10.91
C LEU A 328 15.66 -14.60 12.20
N PRO A 329 14.99 -15.22 13.24
CA PRO A 329 13.57 -15.54 13.28
C PRO A 329 12.68 -14.32 13.53
N LEU A 330 11.50 -14.28 12.85
CA LEU A 330 10.53 -13.20 13.02
C LEU A 330 9.78 -13.31 14.34
N GLU A 331 9.22 -12.17 14.78
CA GLU A 331 8.33 -12.15 15.93
C GLU A 331 7.11 -13.06 15.69
N LYS A 332 6.90 -13.99 16.62
CA LYS A 332 5.86 -15.00 16.56
C LYS A 332 4.70 -14.58 17.44
N ASP A 333 3.55 -14.30 16.84
CA ASP A 333 2.31 -14.11 17.58
C ASP A 333 1.51 -15.42 17.60
N LYS A 334 1.19 -15.88 18.79
CA LYS A 334 0.36 -17.05 19.03
C LYS A 334 -0.61 -16.74 20.14
N VAL A 335 -1.88 -17.12 19.92
CA VAL A 335 -2.90 -16.98 20.95
C VAL A 335 -2.47 -17.73 22.22
N SER A 336 -2.36 -17.00 23.31
CA SER A 336 -1.94 -17.56 24.59
C SER A 336 -2.93 -18.64 25.05
N LYS A 337 -2.42 -19.84 25.30
CA LYS A 337 -3.21 -20.98 25.79
C LYS A 337 -3.98 -20.63 27.06
N LEU A 338 -3.35 -19.87 27.97
CA LEU A 338 -3.97 -19.44 29.22
C LEU A 338 -5.10 -18.42 28.98
N LYS A 339 -4.90 -17.44 28.07
CA LYS A 339 -5.95 -16.46 27.73
C LYS A 339 -7.16 -17.16 27.09
N SER A 340 -6.95 -18.12 26.19
CA SER A 340 -8.04 -18.87 25.55
C SER A 340 -8.79 -19.76 26.51
N LEU A 341 -8.10 -20.38 27.46
CA LEU A 341 -8.70 -21.19 28.52
C LEU A 341 -9.61 -20.33 29.41
N ILE A 342 -9.12 -19.20 29.88
CA ILE A 342 -9.88 -18.27 30.74
C ILE A 342 -11.08 -17.70 29.97
N LEU A 343 -10.86 -17.25 28.73
CA LEU A 343 -11.91 -16.65 27.92
C LEU A 343 -13.01 -17.66 27.56
N GLY A 344 -12.61 -18.89 27.19
CA GLY A 344 -13.56 -19.99 26.89
C GLY A 344 -14.38 -20.38 28.10
N GLY A 345 -13.74 -20.53 29.29
CA GLY A 345 -14.43 -20.83 30.54
C GLY A 345 -15.40 -19.73 30.97
N PHE A 346 -14.96 -18.48 30.88
CA PHE A 346 -15.79 -17.32 31.21
C PHE A 346 -17.01 -17.19 30.28
N LEU A 347 -16.79 -17.31 28.96
CA LEU A 347 -17.87 -17.19 27.98
C LEU A 347 -18.93 -18.29 28.15
N ALA A 348 -18.49 -19.54 28.33
CA ALA A 348 -19.40 -20.66 28.55
C ALA A 348 -20.14 -20.55 29.88
N GLY A 349 -19.46 -20.15 30.96
CA GLY A 349 -20.07 -19.89 32.25
C GLY A 349 -21.13 -18.78 32.16
N PHE A 350 -20.80 -17.68 31.50
CA PHE A 350 -21.70 -16.55 31.29
C PHE A 350 -22.96 -16.93 30.48
N LEU A 351 -22.79 -17.64 29.36
CA LEU A 351 -23.92 -18.13 28.56
C LEU A 351 -24.81 -19.09 29.35
N THR A 352 -24.18 -19.93 30.18
CA THR A 352 -24.95 -20.86 31.04
C THR A 352 -25.76 -20.12 32.11
N VAL A 353 -25.18 -19.09 32.71
CA VAL A 353 -25.90 -18.21 33.67
C VAL A 353 -27.08 -17.53 32.99
N LEU A 354 -26.89 -16.95 31.82
CA LEU A 354 -27.97 -16.34 31.01
C LEU A 354 -29.07 -17.35 30.74
N TYR A 355 -28.70 -18.53 30.24
CA TYR A 355 -29.69 -19.59 29.97
C TYR A 355 -30.51 -19.99 31.20
N LEU A 356 -29.87 -20.18 32.36
CA LEU A 356 -30.53 -20.55 33.60
C LEU A 356 -31.47 -19.44 34.08
N VAL A 357 -31.08 -18.17 34.00
CA VAL A 357 -31.94 -17.04 34.36
C VAL A 357 -33.14 -16.95 33.44
N PHE A 358 -32.93 -17.01 32.11
CA PHE A 358 -34.06 -16.98 31.15
C PHE A 358 -34.97 -18.19 31.30
N SER A 359 -34.44 -19.39 31.54
CA SER A 359 -35.24 -20.60 31.78
C SER A 359 -36.07 -20.50 33.07
N SER A 360 -35.51 -19.87 34.12
CA SER A 360 -36.24 -19.61 35.38
C SER A 360 -37.37 -18.61 35.20
N LEU A 361 -37.11 -17.52 34.42
CA LEU A 361 -38.15 -16.53 34.11
C LEU A 361 -39.28 -17.14 33.27
N TYR A 362 -38.93 -17.90 32.22
CA TYR A 362 -39.91 -18.56 31.36
C TYR A 362 -40.80 -19.50 32.17
N LYS A 363 -40.25 -20.31 33.08
CA LYS A 363 -41.02 -21.19 33.95
C LYS A 363 -41.98 -20.46 34.91
N LYS A 364 -41.56 -19.24 35.39
CA LYS A 364 -42.43 -18.40 36.24
C LYS A 364 -43.55 -17.71 35.47
N ILE A 365 -43.38 -17.50 34.14
CA ILE A 365 -44.43 -16.87 33.29
C ILE A 365 -45.44 -17.88 32.78
N VAL A 366 -45.01 -19.13 32.55
CA VAL A 366 -45.85 -20.17 31.96
C VAL A 366 -46.53 -21.07 33.04
N ALA A 367 -46.06 -21.04 34.31
CA ALA A 367 -46.67 -21.67 35.44
C ALA A 367 -47.61 -20.74 36.19
#